data_5566fb0285c94c2757c20d8a8038c3a2
#
_entry.id   5566fb0285c94c2757c20d8a8038c3a2
#
_cell.length_a   1.000
_cell.length_b   1.000
_cell.length_c   1.000
_cell.angle_alpha   90.00
_cell.angle_beta   90.00
_cell.angle_gamma   90.00
#
_symmetry.space_group_name_H-M   'P 1'
#
loop_
_entity.id
_entity.type
_entity.pdbx_description
1 polymer ?
#
loop_
_entity_poly.entity_id
_entity_poly.type
_entity_poly.pdbx_seq_one_letter_code
_entity_poly.pdbx_strand_id
1 'polypeptide(L)'
;MLHTTAKAPIISQSLTPDANDWGFSVFFSYFCSVMDNPSTPHILIIYTGGTIGMIENPETGALENFDFEQFKHHVPELRQFNYHIDALAFDPPIDSSDMEPRYWIKMAHIIADHYNHYDGFVLLHGTDTMAYTASALSYMLENLGKPVIITGSQLPIGQLRTDGKENLLTSIEIAAARDQMGHPVVPEVCIFFESRLMRGNRTTKINSEGFNAFRSFNLPSLAHAGIHIKYETHLIRRPRPDAPFRPHYLLDNNVMILTLFPGIRKEVIDTMLSVSGLRAVVMKTFGAGNAPQKPWFVESIRKLVNRGVIVVNITQCFKGTVEMHRYETGLQLLQAGVINGYDSTVEGMITKLMFLLGHGYSHNEIVRLMNTNIAGEITV
;
A
#
# COMPACT_ATOMS: atom_id res chain seq x y z
N MET A 1 0.68 22.86 -55.66
CA MET A 1 0.47 21.40 -55.65
C MET A 1 0.37 20.99 -54.20
N LEU A 2 -0.72 20.42 -53.88
CA LEU A 2 -1.39 20.10 -52.63
C LEU A 2 -0.49 19.49 -51.55
N HIS A 3 -0.42 20.12 -50.39
CA HIS A 3 -0.06 19.51 -49.11
C HIS A 3 -1.32 18.99 -48.41
N THR A 4 -1.44 17.67 -48.37
CA THR A 4 -2.45 17.01 -47.55
C THR A 4 -1.88 16.72 -46.17
N THR A 5 -2.39 17.45 -45.19
CA THR A 5 -2.19 17.14 -43.78
C THR A 5 -3.12 15.97 -43.39
N ALA A 6 -2.57 14.82 -43.07
CA ALA A 6 -3.30 13.71 -42.48
C ALA A 6 -3.56 13.99 -41.00
N LYS A 7 -4.84 14.16 -40.63
CA LYS A 7 -5.31 14.12 -39.24
C LYS A 7 -5.31 12.66 -38.78
N ALA A 8 -4.64 12.38 -37.67
CA ALA A 8 -4.76 11.09 -36.99
C ALA A 8 -6.15 10.94 -36.33
N PRO A 9 -6.71 9.73 -36.33
CA PRO A 9 -8.06 9.51 -35.81
C PRO A 9 -8.06 9.53 -34.28
N ILE A 10 -9.03 10.25 -33.73
CA ILE A 10 -9.44 10.16 -32.33
C ILE A 10 -10.09 8.80 -32.15
N ILE A 11 -9.43 7.86 -31.49
CA ILE A 11 -10.03 6.59 -31.10
C ILE A 11 -10.68 6.80 -29.74
N SER A 12 -11.98 7.11 -29.76
CA SER A 12 -12.85 6.89 -28.61
C SER A 12 -13.18 5.41 -28.54
N GLN A 13 -12.46 4.64 -27.74
CA GLN A 13 -12.91 3.29 -27.40
C GLN A 13 -13.93 3.39 -26.27
N SER A 14 -15.20 3.29 -26.63
CA SER A 14 -16.28 2.93 -25.72
C SER A 14 -16.09 1.47 -25.33
N LEU A 15 -15.66 1.21 -24.10
CA LEU A 15 -15.69 -0.12 -23.50
C LEU A 15 -17.15 -0.47 -23.19
N THR A 16 -17.59 -1.62 -23.66
CA THR A 16 -18.92 -2.21 -23.46
C THR A 16 -19.24 -2.39 -21.97
N PRO A 17 -20.51 -2.24 -21.56
CA PRO A 17 -20.90 -2.29 -20.18
C PRO A 17 -21.12 -3.74 -19.73
N ASP A 18 -20.17 -4.29 -18.96
CA ASP A 18 -20.49 -5.34 -17.99
C ASP A 18 -19.40 -5.35 -16.90
N ALA A 19 -19.75 -4.81 -15.77
CA ALA A 19 -19.19 -4.74 -14.44
C ALA A 19 -18.97 -3.29 -13.94
N ASN A 20 -20.00 -2.79 -13.23
CA ASN A 20 -19.94 -1.67 -12.29
C ASN A 20 -19.50 -0.29 -12.85
N ASP A 21 -20.50 0.55 -12.91
CA ASP A 21 -20.53 1.97 -13.22
C ASP A 21 -19.42 2.79 -12.50
N TRP A 22 -18.24 2.88 -13.12
CA TRP A 22 -17.13 3.71 -12.65
C TRP A 22 -16.81 4.73 -13.76
N GLY A 23 -17.30 5.96 -13.62
CA GLY A 23 -16.95 7.05 -14.51
C GLY A 23 -15.42 7.27 -14.54
N PHE A 24 -14.80 7.08 -15.70
CA PHE A 24 -13.41 7.42 -15.95
C PHE A 24 -13.33 8.69 -16.77
N SER A 25 -12.67 9.71 -16.24
CA SER A 25 -12.10 10.78 -17.05
C SER A 25 -10.63 10.45 -17.29
N VAL A 26 -10.31 9.96 -18.48
CA VAL A 26 -8.93 9.65 -18.88
C VAL A 26 -8.38 10.86 -19.61
N PHE A 27 -7.50 11.61 -18.98
CA PHE A 27 -6.73 12.67 -19.64
C PHE A 27 -5.41 12.11 -20.11
N PHE A 28 -5.29 11.78 -21.41
CA PHE A 28 -4.00 11.53 -22.04
C PHE A 28 -3.40 12.86 -22.51
N SER A 29 -2.33 13.31 -21.88
CA SER A 29 -1.50 14.35 -22.46
C SER A 29 -0.18 13.73 -22.92
N TYR A 30 0.00 13.67 -24.23
CA TYR A 30 1.28 13.24 -24.82
C TYR A 30 2.36 14.30 -24.59
N PHE A 31 3.46 13.92 -23.98
CA PHE A 31 4.70 14.69 -24.05
C PHE A 31 5.23 14.63 -25.49
N CYS A 32 5.57 15.80 -26.02
CA CYS A 32 6.08 15.98 -27.38
C CYS A 32 7.23 15.02 -27.69
N SER A 33 7.12 14.35 -28.82
CA SER A 33 8.04 13.37 -29.38
C SER A 33 9.51 13.81 -29.32
N VAL A 34 10.23 13.26 -28.35
CA VAL A 34 11.64 12.92 -28.50
C VAL A 34 11.66 11.56 -29.17
N MET A 35 12.47 11.38 -30.21
CA MET A 35 12.59 10.11 -30.95
C MET A 35 12.61 8.94 -29.95
N ASP A 36 11.73 7.95 -30.15
CA ASP A 36 11.63 6.76 -29.33
C ASP A 36 12.99 6.08 -29.21
N ASN A 37 13.68 6.38 -28.11
CA ASN A 37 14.85 5.62 -27.73
C ASN A 37 14.32 4.45 -26.88
N PRO A 38 14.49 3.20 -27.31
CA PRO A 38 13.93 2.03 -26.62
C PRO A 38 14.42 1.85 -25.17
N SER A 39 15.27 2.75 -24.69
CA SER A 39 15.77 2.76 -23.31
C SER A 39 15.12 3.82 -22.40
N THR A 40 14.21 4.65 -22.92
CA THR A 40 13.57 5.72 -22.13
C THR A 40 12.48 5.13 -21.23
N PRO A 41 12.56 5.26 -19.89
CA PRO A 41 11.56 4.71 -18.99
C PRO A 41 10.18 5.36 -19.15
N HIS A 42 9.12 4.55 -19.08
CA HIS A 42 7.72 4.98 -19.08
C HIS A 42 7.13 4.84 -17.68
N ILE A 43 6.70 5.92 -17.06
CA ILE A 43 6.17 5.94 -15.70
C ILE A 43 4.72 6.40 -15.70
N LEU A 44 3.85 5.64 -15.04
CA LEU A 44 2.46 6.02 -14.81
C LEU A 44 2.29 6.57 -13.40
N ILE A 45 1.85 7.83 -13.32
CA ILE A 45 1.39 8.43 -12.07
C ILE A 45 -0.11 8.14 -11.91
N ILE A 46 -0.50 7.60 -10.76
CA ILE A 46 -1.90 7.35 -10.40
C ILE A 46 -2.25 8.25 -9.22
N TYR A 47 -3.03 9.29 -9.47
CA TYR A 47 -3.52 10.17 -8.42
C TYR A 47 -4.82 9.62 -7.85
N THR A 48 -4.80 9.20 -6.59
CA THR A 48 -5.98 8.68 -5.91
C THR A 48 -6.70 9.74 -5.07
N GLY A 49 -6.00 10.82 -4.74
CA GLY A 49 -6.43 11.88 -3.83
C GLY A 49 -5.34 12.28 -2.85
N GLY A 50 -5.71 13.03 -1.84
CA GLY A 50 -4.82 13.50 -0.79
C GLY A 50 -4.18 14.85 -1.09
N THR A 51 -3.58 15.41 -0.04
CA THR A 51 -3.07 16.79 0.01
C THR A 51 -2.06 17.12 -1.08
N ILE A 52 -1.26 16.15 -1.52
CA ILE A 52 -0.20 16.37 -2.52
C ILE A 52 -0.72 16.94 -3.85
N GLY A 53 -1.90 16.51 -4.28
CA GLY A 53 -2.50 16.97 -5.54
C GLY A 53 -3.46 18.14 -5.39
N MET A 54 -3.64 18.66 -4.19
CA MET A 54 -4.49 19.82 -3.97
C MET A 54 -3.75 21.10 -4.34
N ILE A 55 -4.42 21.98 -5.07
CA ILE A 55 -3.91 23.31 -5.44
C ILE A 55 -4.84 24.32 -4.80
N GLU A 56 -4.25 25.27 -4.07
CA GLU A 56 -5.01 26.38 -3.50
C GLU A 56 -5.37 27.37 -4.59
N ASN A 57 -6.66 27.62 -4.78
CA ASN A 57 -7.14 28.66 -5.67
C ASN A 57 -6.72 30.03 -5.12
N PRO A 58 -5.92 30.80 -5.86
CA PRO A 58 -5.39 32.07 -5.35
C PRO A 58 -6.46 33.15 -5.11
N GLU A 59 -7.65 33.02 -5.69
CA GLU A 59 -8.74 33.99 -5.53
C GLU A 59 -9.65 33.64 -4.34
N THR A 60 -9.89 32.33 -4.11
CA THR A 60 -10.87 31.85 -3.11
C THR A 60 -10.21 31.27 -1.86
N GLY A 61 -8.93 30.90 -1.91
CA GLY A 61 -8.24 30.15 -0.87
C GLY A 61 -8.71 28.70 -0.74
N ALA A 62 -9.64 28.25 -1.58
CA ALA A 62 -10.16 26.89 -1.56
C ALA A 62 -9.17 25.92 -2.25
N LEU A 63 -9.08 24.70 -1.73
CA LEU A 63 -8.32 23.63 -2.39
C LEU A 63 -9.13 23.05 -3.55
N GLU A 64 -8.56 23.11 -4.74
CA GLU A 64 -9.15 22.60 -5.98
C GLU A 64 -8.65 21.18 -6.30
N ASN A 65 -9.43 20.49 -7.14
CA ASN A 65 -9.11 19.13 -7.58
C ASN A 65 -7.87 19.10 -8.47
N PHE A 66 -7.18 17.97 -8.45
CA PHE A 66 -5.99 17.69 -9.24
C PHE A 66 -6.27 17.83 -10.75
N ASP A 67 -5.50 18.72 -11.38
CA ASP A 67 -5.31 18.80 -12.83
C ASP A 67 -3.83 18.56 -13.12
N PHE A 68 -3.51 17.55 -13.93
CA PHE A 68 -2.14 17.16 -14.22
C PHE A 68 -1.36 18.23 -14.99
N GLU A 69 -2.02 19.01 -15.85
CA GLU A 69 -1.35 20.11 -16.55
C GLU A 69 -1.01 21.25 -15.60
N GLN A 70 -1.92 21.62 -14.71
CA GLN A 70 -1.64 22.61 -13.66
C GLN A 70 -0.55 22.09 -12.70
N PHE A 71 -0.61 20.79 -12.34
CA PHE A 71 0.39 20.15 -11.50
C PHE A 71 1.81 20.24 -12.08
N LYS A 72 1.99 20.06 -13.40
CA LYS A 72 3.26 20.26 -14.10
C LYS A 72 3.80 21.69 -13.99
N HIS A 73 2.93 22.69 -13.88
CA HIS A 73 3.34 24.07 -13.66
C HIS A 73 3.95 24.27 -12.26
N HIS A 74 3.46 23.56 -11.26
CA HIS A 74 3.99 23.61 -9.90
C HIS A 74 5.27 22.79 -9.71
N VAL A 75 5.52 21.80 -10.61
CA VAL A 75 6.72 20.95 -10.60
C VAL A 75 7.40 20.98 -11.97
N PRO A 76 7.97 22.13 -12.37
CA PRO A 76 8.65 22.25 -13.67
C PRO A 76 9.87 21.32 -13.79
N GLU A 77 10.41 20.82 -12.68
CA GLU A 77 11.49 19.86 -12.59
C GLU A 77 11.16 18.54 -13.28
N LEU A 78 9.88 18.16 -13.42
CA LEU A 78 9.44 16.99 -14.17
C LEU A 78 9.94 17.00 -15.62
N ARG A 79 10.14 18.19 -16.21
CA ARG A 79 10.66 18.35 -17.58
C ARG A 79 12.15 18.02 -17.69
N GLN A 80 12.85 17.91 -16.57
CA GLN A 80 14.29 17.60 -16.55
C GLN A 80 14.52 16.08 -16.62
N PHE A 81 13.50 15.28 -16.31
CA PHE A 81 13.57 13.84 -16.51
C PHE A 81 13.52 13.51 -18.00
N ASN A 82 14.42 12.64 -18.43
CA ASN A 82 14.32 12.03 -19.76
C ASN A 82 13.47 10.75 -19.68
N TYR A 83 12.21 10.91 -19.17
CA TYR A 83 11.24 9.83 -19.00
C TYR A 83 9.92 10.21 -19.68
N HIS A 84 9.17 9.22 -20.15
CA HIS A 84 7.76 9.41 -20.47
C HIS A 84 6.94 9.29 -19.19
N ILE A 85 6.17 10.32 -18.88
CA ILE A 85 5.36 10.39 -17.66
C ILE A 85 3.93 10.68 -18.06
N ASP A 86 3.06 9.71 -17.81
CA ASP A 86 1.61 9.83 -17.95
C ASP A 86 0.94 9.87 -16.59
N ALA A 87 -0.29 10.39 -16.52
CA ALA A 87 -1.06 10.43 -15.29
C ALA A 87 -2.50 10.00 -15.50
N LEU A 88 -3.00 9.25 -14.53
CA LEU A 88 -4.41 8.91 -14.35
C LEU A 88 -4.88 9.47 -13.01
N ALA A 89 -6.04 10.08 -12.97
CA ALA A 89 -6.64 10.57 -11.74
C ALA A 89 -7.94 9.80 -11.43
N PHE A 90 -8.18 9.57 -10.15
CA PHE A 90 -9.50 9.13 -9.68
C PHE A 90 -10.48 10.32 -9.77
N ASP A 91 -11.68 10.03 -10.23
CA ASP A 91 -12.76 11.00 -10.29
C ASP A 91 -14.00 10.40 -9.61
N PRO A 92 -14.47 10.99 -8.50
CA PRO A 92 -13.80 12.05 -7.72
C PRO A 92 -12.54 11.53 -7.01
N PRO A 93 -11.57 12.41 -6.64
CA PRO A 93 -10.46 12.06 -5.77
C PRO A 93 -10.96 11.60 -4.40
N ILE A 94 -10.22 10.70 -3.75
CA ILE A 94 -10.60 10.08 -2.48
C ILE A 94 -9.86 10.76 -1.33
N ASP A 95 -10.58 11.17 -0.28
CA ASP A 95 -9.94 11.37 1.02
C ASP A 95 -9.47 10.00 1.54
N SER A 96 -8.20 9.91 1.95
CA SER A 96 -7.65 8.64 2.41
C SER A 96 -8.33 8.11 3.68
N SER A 97 -9.02 8.95 4.45
CA SER A 97 -9.85 8.51 5.58
C SER A 97 -11.08 7.70 5.15
N ASP A 98 -11.54 7.88 3.91
CA ASP A 98 -12.65 7.14 3.29
C ASP A 98 -12.18 5.94 2.45
N MET A 99 -10.90 5.54 2.59
CA MET A 99 -10.35 4.42 1.84
C MET A 99 -11.04 3.10 2.20
N GLU A 100 -11.45 2.36 1.18
CA GLU A 100 -12.11 1.05 1.29
C GLU A 100 -11.46 0.00 0.37
N PRO A 101 -11.65 -1.31 0.63
CA PRO A 101 -11.10 -2.38 -0.21
C PRO A 101 -11.41 -2.26 -1.71
N ARG A 102 -12.58 -1.72 -2.07
CA ARG A 102 -12.94 -1.48 -3.49
C ARG A 102 -11.95 -0.58 -4.22
N TYR A 103 -11.36 0.40 -3.53
CA TYR A 103 -10.37 1.30 -4.11
C TYR A 103 -9.01 0.63 -4.29
N TRP A 104 -8.62 -0.27 -3.38
CA TRP A 104 -7.43 -1.10 -3.58
C TRP A 104 -7.59 -2.02 -4.79
N ILE A 105 -8.78 -2.61 -4.97
CA ILE A 105 -9.12 -3.41 -6.15
C ILE A 105 -9.00 -2.57 -7.42
N LYS A 106 -9.55 -1.34 -7.42
CA LYS A 106 -9.43 -0.41 -8.54
C LYS A 106 -7.98 -0.07 -8.88
N MET A 107 -7.15 0.22 -7.86
CA MET A 107 -5.70 0.47 -8.05
C MET A 107 -4.99 -0.74 -8.64
N ALA A 108 -5.29 -1.95 -8.13
CA ALA A 108 -4.70 -3.18 -8.63
C ALA A 108 -5.10 -3.45 -10.10
N HIS A 109 -6.34 -3.18 -10.50
CA HIS A 109 -6.78 -3.24 -11.89
C HIS A 109 -6.00 -2.26 -12.77
N ILE A 110 -5.92 -0.97 -12.38
CA ILE A 110 -5.19 0.04 -13.15
C ILE A 110 -3.74 -0.40 -13.36
N ILE A 111 -3.05 -0.88 -12.31
CA ILE A 111 -1.67 -1.35 -12.42
C ILE A 111 -1.58 -2.55 -13.36
N ALA A 112 -2.49 -3.52 -13.25
CA ALA A 112 -2.48 -4.72 -14.07
C ALA A 112 -2.76 -4.42 -15.55
N ASP A 113 -3.75 -3.60 -15.84
CA ASP A 113 -4.15 -3.23 -17.21
C ASP A 113 -3.03 -2.46 -17.93
N HIS A 114 -2.25 -1.68 -17.19
CA HIS A 114 -1.14 -0.87 -17.70
C HIS A 114 0.24 -1.54 -17.52
N TYR A 115 0.28 -2.75 -16.94
CA TYR A 115 1.53 -3.38 -16.55
C TYR A 115 2.54 -3.55 -17.68
N ASN A 116 2.08 -3.87 -18.89
CA ASN A 116 2.95 -4.09 -20.04
C ASN A 116 3.40 -2.80 -20.74
N HIS A 117 2.75 -1.67 -20.47
CA HIS A 117 3.01 -0.40 -21.16
C HIS A 117 3.93 0.54 -20.36
N TYR A 118 4.03 0.35 -19.05
CA TYR A 118 4.83 1.20 -18.17
C TYR A 118 5.90 0.40 -17.44
N ASP A 119 7.01 1.04 -17.18
CA ASP A 119 8.17 0.48 -16.48
C ASP A 119 8.08 0.57 -14.96
N GLY A 120 7.25 1.47 -14.45
CA GLY A 120 7.00 1.67 -13.03
C GLY A 120 5.77 2.52 -12.79
N PHE A 121 5.27 2.48 -11.55
CA PHE A 121 4.06 3.16 -11.13
C PHE A 121 4.34 4.03 -9.91
N VAL A 122 3.79 5.24 -9.89
CA VAL A 122 3.83 6.14 -8.74
C VAL A 122 2.41 6.46 -8.33
N LEU A 123 2.01 6.07 -7.12
CA LEU A 123 0.69 6.36 -6.57
C LEU A 123 0.78 7.58 -5.67
N LEU A 124 0.03 8.63 -5.99
CA LEU A 124 -0.14 9.81 -5.15
C LEU A 124 -1.38 9.57 -4.27
N HIS A 125 -1.18 9.53 -2.96
CA HIS A 125 -2.15 9.06 -1.98
C HIS A 125 -2.18 9.96 -0.74
N GLY A 126 -3.34 10.10 -0.11
CA GLY A 126 -3.44 10.74 1.19
C GLY A 126 -2.72 9.95 2.29
N THR A 127 -2.11 10.65 3.25
CA THR A 127 -1.17 10.01 4.20
C THR A 127 -1.83 9.11 5.25
N ASP A 128 -3.13 9.29 5.58
CA ASP A 128 -3.76 8.65 6.73
C ASP A 128 -3.84 7.12 6.62
N THR A 129 -4.18 6.61 5.45
CA THR A 129 -4.31 5.16 5.22
C THR A 129 -3.31 4.61 4.18
N MET A 130 -2.30 5.40 3.83
CA MET A 130 -1.28 5.01 2.84
C MET A 130 -0.62 3.66 3.19
N ALA A 131 -0.32 3.42 4.47
CA ALA A 131 0.29 2.17 4.93
C ALA A 131 -0.64 0.96 4.75
N TYR A 132 -1.96 1.13 4.90
CA TYR A 132 -2.95 0.09 4.60
C TYR A 132 -3.02 -0.20 3.10
N THR A 133 -3.06 0.83 2.27
CA THR A 133 -3.06 0.69 0.81
C THR A 133 -1.79 -0.01 0.32
N ALA A 134 -0.63 0.41 0.81
CA ALA A 134 0.65 -0.21 0.46
C ALA A 134 0.71 -1.68 0.90
N SER A 135 0.18 -1.99 2.08
CA SER A 135 0.10 -3.36 2.58
C SER A 135 -0.84 -4.22 1.74
N ALA A 136 -2.04 -3.74 1.42
CA ALA A 136 -3.00 -4.46 0.59
C ALA A 136 -2.44 -4.77 -0.81
N LEU A 137 -1.90 -3.75 -1.49
CA LEU A 137 -1.31 -3.91 -2.82
C LEU A 137 -0.10 -4.85 -2.81
N SER A 138 0.67 -4.93 -1.70
CA SER A 138 1.78 -5.88 -1.57
C SER A 138 1.33 -7.35 -1.65
N TYR A 139 0.10 -7.66 -1.23
CA TYR A 139 -0.47 -9.01 -1.36
C TYR A 139 -1.22 -9.18 -2.69
N MET A 140 -1.92 -8.15 -3.15
CA MET A 140 -2.74 -8.20 -4.35
C MET A 140 -1.92 -8.29 -5.65
N LEU A 141 -0.67 -7.79 -5.65
CA LEU A 141 0.22 -7.78 -6.81
C LEU A 141 1.28 -8.89 -6.66
N GLU A 142 0.85 -10.17 -6.75
CA GLU A 142 1.73 -11.31 -6.59
C GLU A 142 2.79 -11.35 -7.70
N ASN A 143 4.04 -11.63 -7.29
CA ASN A 143 5.19 -11.73 -8.17
C ASN A 143 5.44 -10.47 -9.01
N LEU A 144 5.27 -9.32 -8.37
CA LEU A 144 5.46 -8.01 -8.98
C LEU A 144 6.90 -7.84 -9.49
N GLY A 145 7.06 -7.56 -10.78
CA GLY A 145 8.35 -7.36 -11.44
C GLY A 145 8.69 -5.89 -11.71
N LYS A 146 7.81 -4.96 -11.35
CA LYS A 146 7.97 -3.52 -11.58
C LYS A 146 7.76 -2.73 -10.30
N PRO A 147 8.41 -1.55 -10.13
CA PRO A 147 8.19 -0.70 -8.96
C PRO A 147 6.76 -0.18 -8.87
N VAL A 148 6.17 -0.22 -7.68
CA VAL A 148 4.95 0.50 -7.32
C VAL A 148 5.28 1.37 -6.11
N ILE A 149 5.56 2.64 -6.34
CA ILE A 149 6.00 3.58 -5.30
C ILE A 149 4.81 4.43 -4.89
N ILE A 150 4.41 4.32 -3.63
CA ILE A 150 3.32 5.12 -3.05
C ILE A 150 3.94 6.28 -2.29
N THR A 151 3.44 7.46 -2.54
CA THR A 151 3.87 8.67 -1.86
C THR A 151 2.72 9.66 -1.70
N GLY A 152 2.97 10.73 -0.99
CA GLY A 152 2.06 11.82 -0.71
C GLY A 152 2.81 12.99 -0.09
N SER A 153 2.10 13.89 0.52
CA SER A 153 2.70 15.00 1.25
C SER A 153 1.88 15.42 2.46
N GLN A 154 2.53 16.08 3.40
CA GLN A 154 1.84 16.75 4.52
C GLN A 154 1.33 18.14 4.11
N LEU A 155 1.96 18.77 3.13
CA LEU A 155 1.54 20.07 2.59
C LEU A 155 1.21 19.97 1.09
N PRO A 156 0.20 20.72 0.60
CA PRO A 156 -0.08 20.83 -0.82
C PRO A 156 1.16 21.17 -1.64
N ILE A 157 1.25 20.63 -2.87
CA ILE A 157 2.47 20.77 -3.68
C ILE A 157 2.77 22.22 -4.09
N GLY A 158 1.75 23.08 -4.15
CA GLY A 158 1.88 24.49 -4.44
C GLY A 158 2.32 25.36 -3.26
N GLN A 159 2.35 24.84 -2.04
CA GLN A 159 2.70 25.61 -0.85
C GLN A 159 4.21 25.74 -0.65
N LEU A 160 4.61 26.87 -0.01
CA LEU A 160 5.99 27.07 0.43
C LEU A 160 6.39 25.97 1.42
N ARG A 161 7.61 25.47 1.29
CA ARG A 161 8.18 24.39 2.12
C ARG A 161 7.44 23.05 2.04
N THR A 162 6.69 22.81 0.96
CA THR A 162 6.07 21.51 0.74
C THR A 162 7.12 20.38 0.68
N ASP A 163 6.80 19.25 1.30
CA ASP A 163 7.53 17.99 1.16
C ASP A 163 7.12 17.24 -0.14
N GLY A 164 6.03 17.68 -0.79
CA GLY A 164 5.44 16.98 -1.93
C GLY A 164 6.34 16.92 -3.16
N LYS A 165 7.14 17.96 -3.44
CA LYS A 165 8.03 17.98 -4.60
C LYS A 165 9.11 16.92 -4.51
N GLU A 166 9.85 16.88 -3.41
CA GLU A 166 10.91 15.89 -3.18
C GLU A 166 10.34 14.47 -3.15
N ASN A 167 9.21 14.28 -2.46
CA ASN A 167 8.56 12.99 -2.39
C ASN A 167 8.15 12.48 -3.79
N LEU A 168 7.60 13.35 -4.63
CA LEU A 168 7.20 13.01 -6.00
C LEU A 168 8.41 12.71 -6.90
N LEU A 169 9.34 13.68 -7.01
CA LEU A 169 10.47 13.57 -7.93
C LEU A 169 11.31 12.34 -7.63
N THR A 170 11.63 12.12 -6.36
CA THR A 170 12.40 10.94 -5.94
C THR A 170 11.62 9.64 -6.17
N SER A 171 10.29 9.63 -5.96
CA SER A 171 9.45 8.46 -6.25
C SER A 171 9.48 8.08 -7.74
N ILE A 172 9.46 9.07 -8.63
CA ILE A 172 9.57 8.87 -10.08
C ILE A 172 10.96 8.33 -10.44
N GLU A 173 12.02 8.91 -9.87
CA GLU A 173 13.40 8.43 -10.08
C GLU A 173 13.56 6.97 -9.65
N ILE A 174 13.04 6.60 -8.47
CA ILE A 174 13.06 5.22 -7.97
C ILE A 174 12.25 4.29 -8.89
N ALA A 175 11.07 4.73 -9.34
CA ALA A 175 10.23 3.93 -10.23
C ALA A 175 10.89 3.68 -11.60
N ALA A 176 11.70 4.62 -12.07
CA ALA A 176 12.45 4.52 -13.32
C ALA A 176 13.79 3.78 -13.18
N ALA A 177 14.30 3.60 -11.93
CA ALA A 177 15.64 3.07 -11.70
C ALA A 177 15.82 1.65 -12.21
N ARG A 178 16.95 1.41 -12.94
CA ARG A 178 17.35 0.11 -13.49
C ARG A 178 18.76 -0.24 -13.01
N ASP A 179 19.00 -1.53 -12.81
CA ASP A 179 20.34 -2.06 -12.57
C ASP A 179 21.15 -2.14 -13.88
N GLN A 180 22.41 -2.58 -13.79
CA GLN A 180 23.30 -2.71 -14.94
C GLN A 180 22.80 -3.71 -16.00
N MET A 181 21.88 -4.60 -15.62
CA MET A 181 21.26 -5.59 -16.52
C MET A 181 19.94 -5.09 -17.11
N GLY A 182 19.50 -3.86 -16.79
CA GLY A 182 18.24 -3.30 -17.23
C GLY A 182 17.02 -3.72 -16.40
N HIS A 183 17.21 -4.46 -15.31
CA HIS A 183 16.09 -4.86 -14.43
C HIS A 183 15.71 -3.72 -13.48
N PRO A 184 14.42 -3.59 -13.09
CA PRO A 184 14.02 -2.66 -12.05
C PRO A 184 14.81 -2.86 -10.77
N VAL A 185 15.31 -1.77 -10.16
CA VAL A 185 16.07 -1.85 -8.91
C VAL A 185 15.19 -2.30 -7.76
N VAL A 186 13.94 -1.83 -7.68
CA VAL A 186 13.00 -2.13 -6.59
C VAL A 186 11.66 -2.64 -7.14
N PRO A 187 11.53 -3.91 -7.52
CA PRO A 187 10.28 -4.48 -8.02
C PRO A 187 9.34 -4.87 -6.86
N GLU A 188 9.00 -3.91 -6.01
CA GLU A 188 8.14 -4.09 -4.85
C GLU A 188 7.13 -2.95 -4.73
N VAL A 189 6.08 -3.16 -3.93
CA VAL A 189 5.21 -2.08 -3.44
C VAL A 189 5.91 -1.42 -2.25
N CYS A 190 6.23 -0.13 -2.40
CA CYS A 190 6.97 0.63 -1.41
C CYS A 190 6.30 1.95 -1.08
N ILE A 191 6.55 2.48 0.12
CA ILE A 191 6.28 3.87 0.47
C ILE A 191 7.59 4.64 0.42
N PHE A 192 7.60 5.75 -0.33
CA PHE A 192 8.68 6.73 -0.26
C PHE A 192 8.20 7.97 0.49
N PHE A 193 8.90 8.32 1.55
CA PHE A 193 8.60 9.50 2.36
C PHE A 193 9.83 9.96 3.14
N GLU A 194 10.04 11.27 3.28
CA GLU A 194 11.17 11.82 4.06
C GLU A 194 12.52 11.15 3.70
N SER A 195 12.87 11.15 2.42
CA SER A 195 14.14 10.59 1.91
C SER A 195 14.34 9.09 2.15
N ARG A 196 13.29 8.34 2.52
CA ARG A 196 13.35 6.90 2.82
C ARG A 196 12.40 6.10 1.96
N LEU A 197 12.92 5.05 1.37
CA LEU A 197 12.11 4.04 0.71
C LEU A 197 11.89 2.88 1.68
N MET A 198 10.63 2.60 1.99
CA MET A 198 10.23 1.58 2.95
C MET A 198 9.34 0.53 2.26
N ARG A 199 9.51 -0.75 2.60
CA ARG A 199 8.59 -1.79 2.11
C ARG A 199 7.17 -1.50 2.57
N GLY A 200 6.19 -1.53 1.67
CA GLY A 200 4.83 -1.10 1.92
C GLY A 200 4.17 -1.78 3.12
N ASN A 201 4.23 -3.12 3.17
CA ASN A 201 3.62 -3.93 4.24
C ASN A 201 4.46 -4.03 5.54
N ARG A 202 5.55 -3.26 5.64
CA ARG A 202 6.39 -3.13 6.85
C ARG A 202 6.36 -1.72 7.44
N THR A 203 5.54 -0.85 6.86
CA THR A 203 5.50 0.59 7.17
C THR A 203 4.23 0.94 7.92
N THR A 204 4.33 1.88 8.85
CA THR A 204 3.20 2.45 9.58
C THR A 204 3.32 3.97 9.67
N LYS A 205 2.18 4.68 9.73
CA LYS A 205 2.13 6.12 9.98
C LYS A 205 2.32 6.38 11.47
N ILE A 206 3.27 7.26 11.82
CA ILE A 206 3.64 7.53 13.22
C ILE A 206 3.48 8.99 13.61
N ASN A 207 3.26 9.88 12.65
CA ASN A 207 3.17 11.31 12.91
C ASN A 207 2.11 11.95 12.00
N SER A 208 1.27 12.79 12.56
CA SER A 208 0.22 13.52 11.84
C SER A 208 0.63 14.91 11.37
N GLU A 209 1.70 15.50 11.93
CA GLU A 209 2.10 16.89 11.68
C GLU A 209 3.47 17.00 11.01
N GLY A 210 4.42 16.14 11.39
CA GLY A 210 5.79 16.23 10.89
C GLY A 210 5.97 15.56 9.54
N PHE A 211 6.99 16.00 8.79
CA PHE A 211 7.37 15.37 7.52
C PHE A 211 7.88 13.93 7.69
N ASN A 212 8.35 13.56 8.89
CA ASN A 212 8.72 12.20 9.26
C ASN A 212 7.49 11.34 9.59
N ALA A 213 6.52 11.31 8.70
CA ALA A 213 5.20 10.73 8.95
C ALA A 213 5.19 9.20 9.00
N PHE A 214 6.15 8.52 8.37
CA PHE A 214 6.17 7.07 8.23
C PHE A 214 7.45 6.44 8.77
N ARG A 215 7.33 5.20 9.29
CA ARG A 215 8.46 4.38 9.75
C ARG A 215 8.23 2.89 9.47
N SER A 216 9.34 2.22 9.17
CA SER A 216 9.46 0.77 9.21
C SER A 216 10.39 0.40 10.37
N PHE A 217 9.83 -0.16 11.47
CA PHE A 217 10.58 -0.35 12.71
C PHE A 217 11.36 -1.66 12.75
N ASN A 218 10.82 -2.71 12.14
CA ASN A 218 11.37 -4.06 12.18
C ASN A 218 12.10 -4.47 10.89
N LEU A 219 12.07 -3.62 9.87
CA LEU A 219 12.84 -3.79 8.64
C LEU A 219 13.55 -2.47 8.32
N PRO A 220 14.84 -2.46 8.01
CA PRO A 220 15.53 -1.26 7.55
C PRO A 220 14.90 -0.71 6.27
N SER A 221 15.11 0.58 6.00
CA SER A 221 14.70 1.20 4.73
C SER A 221 15.38 0.51 3.56
N LEU A 222 14.66 0.32 2.45
CA LEU A 222 15.19 -0.31 1.22
C LEU A 222 16.10 0.64 0.43
N ALA A 223 15.91 1.96 0.62
CA ALA A 223 16.81 2.96 0.10
C ALA A 223 16.76 4.25 0.92
N HIS A 224 17.80 5.04 0.78
CA HIS A 224 17.92 6.40 1.31
C HIS A 224 18.27 7.37 0.18
N ALA A 225 17.44 8.38 -0.03
CA ALA A 225 17.70 9.47 -0.93
C ALA A 225 18.56 10.56 -0.25
N GLY A 226 19.68 10.89 -0.88
CA GLY A 226 20.56 11.99 -0.54
C GLY A 226 21.01 12.63 -1.86
N ILE A 227 22.28 13.01 -2.00
CA ILE A 227 22.84 13.42 -3.31
C ILE A 227 22.67 12.27 -4.34
N HIS A 228 22.78 11.04 -3.88
CA HIS A 228 22.50 9.83 -4.64
C HIS A 228 21.55 8.95 -3.85
N ILE A 229 20.68 8.21 -4.55
CA ILE A 229 19.82 7.21 -3.93
C ILE A 229 20.66 5.95 -3.68
N LYS A 230 20.81 5.59 -2.39
CA LYS A 230 21.54 4.40 -1.96
C LYS A 230 20.55 3.29 -1.66
N TYR A 231 20.61 2.19 -2.42
CA TYR A 231 19.73 1.02 -2.28
C TYR A 231 20.39 -0.06 -1.44
N GLU A 232 19.62 -0.62 -0.50
CA GLU A 232 19.98 -1.81 0.29
C GLU A 232 19.56 -3.07 -0.49
N THR A 233 20.29 -3.37 -1.55
CA THR A 233 19.91 -4.39 -2.55
C THR A 233 19.69 -5.77 -1.95
N HIS A 234 20.35 -6.10 -0.83
CA HIS A 234 20.21 -7.37 -0.13
C HIS A 234 18.86 -7.52 0.61
N LEU A 235 18.16 -6.41 0.87
CA LEU A 235 16.82 -6.41 1.47
C LEU A 235 15.71 -6.46 0.42
N ILE A 236 16.01 -6.04 -0.83
CA ILE A 236 15.01 -5.92 -1.89
C ILE A 236 14.62 -7.30 -2.40
N ARG A 237 13.33 -7.58 -2.41
CA ARG A 237 12.78 -8.83 -2.95
C ARG A 237 12.80 -8.78 -4.47
N ARG A 238 13.06 -9.93 -5.07
CA ARG A 238 13.01 -10.10 -6.51
C ARG A 238 11.83 -11.01 -6.87
N PRO A 239 11.17 -10.79 -8.02
CA PRO A 239 10.17 -11.72 -8.49
C PRO A 239 10.79 -13.08 -8.79
N ARG A 240 9.99 -14.13 -8.68
CA ARG A 240 10.38 -15.48 -9.07
C ARG A 240 10.46 -15.52 -10.60
N PRO A 241 11.59 -15.94 -11.19
CA PRO A 241 11.75 -15.92 -12.65
C PRO A 241 10.84 -16.94 -13.37
N ASP A 242 10.41 -17.98 -12.68
CA ASP A 242 9.59 -19.08 -13.17
C ASP A 242 8.09 -18.85 -13.04
N ALA A 243 7.68 -17.70 -12.50
CA ALA A 243 6.27 -17.37 -12.29
C ALA A 243 5.92 -16.01 -12.92
N PRO A 244 4.75 -15.89 -13.57
CA PRO A 244 4.29 -14.61 -14.11
C PRO A 244 3.83 -13.67 -12.99
N PHE A 245 3.73 -12.38 -13.32
CA PHE A 245 2.96 -11.43 -12.51
C PHE A 245 1.50 -11.86 -12.44
N ARG A 246 0.93 -11.88 -11.25
CA ARG A 246 -0.45 -12.31 -11.02
C ARG A 246 -1.18 -11.36 -10.09
N PRO A 247 -2.06 -10.49 -10.63
CA PRO A 247 -2.88 -9.61 -9.81
C PRO A 247 -4.06 -10.38 -9.20
N HIS A 248 -4.46 -9.98 -7.99
CA HIS A 248 -5.57 -10.53 -7.22
C HIS A 248 -6.54 -9.44 -6.82
N TYR A 249 -7.85 -9.73 -6.87
CA TYR A 249 -8.90 -8.71 -6.68
C TYR A 249 -9.92 -9.07 -5.61
N LEU A 250 -9.71 -10.18 -4.88
CA LEU A 250 -10.63 -10.67 -3.87
C LEU A 250 -10.14 -10.30 -2.47
N LEU A 251 -10.97 -9.61 -1.73
CA LEU A 251 -10.74 -9.20 -0.34
C LEU A 251 -12.00 -9.47 0.49
N ASP A 252 -11.84 -9.89 1.75
CA ASP A 252 -12.93 -10.02 2.71
C ASP A 252 -12.66 -9.13 3.92
N ASN A 253 -13.52 -8.16 4.16
CA ASN A 253 -13.39 -7.19 5.24
C ASN A 253 -14.11 -7.57 6.53
N ASN A 254 -14.56 -8.82 6.68
CA ASN A 254 -15.14 -9.33 7.93
C ASN A 254 -14.04 -9.60 8.98
N VAL A 255 -13.23 -8.61 9.24
CA VAL A 255 -12.08 -8.62 10.14
C VAL A 255 -12.21 -7.54 11.21
N MET A 256 -11.56 -7.74 12.36
CA MET A 256 -11.59 -6.81 13.48
C MET A 256 -10.18 -6.62 14.06
N ILE A 257 -9.92 -5.42 14.60
CA ILE A 257 -8.76 -5.16 15.44
C ILE A 257 -9.25 -5.05 16.89
N LEU A 258 -8.68 -5.88 17.77
CA LEU A 258 -8.92 -5.85 19.21
C LEU A 258 -7.66 -5.36 19.93
N THR A 259 -7.64 -4.11 20.37
CA THR A 259 -6.54 -3.58 21.18
C THR A 259 -6.83 -3.80 22.67
N LEU A 260 -5.96 -4.55 23.33
CA LEU A 260 -6.09 -4.77 24.78
C LEU A 260 -5.60 -3.57 25.57
N PHE A 261 -6.26 -3.30 26.70
CA PHE A 261 -5.85 -2.28 27.67
C PHE A 261 -6.10 -2.76 29.11
N PRO A 262 -5.37 -2.23 30.11
CA PRO A 262 -5.59 -2.58 31.50
C PRO A 262 -7.03 -2.21 31.94
N GLY A 263 -7.73 -3.19 32.55
CA GLY A 263 -9.11 -2.98 33.01
C GLY A 263 -10.19 -3.30 31.96
N ILE A 264 -9.83 -3.81 30.77
CA ILE A 264 -10.81 -4.29 29.80
C ILE A 264 -11.72 -5.35 30.44
N ARG A 265 -13.03 -5.20 30.26
CA ARG A 265 -14.02 -6.07 30.92
C ARG A 265 -14.44 -7.20 29.99
N LYS A 266 -14.87 -8.31 30.62
CA LYS A 266 -15.35 -9.50 29.94
C LYS A 266 -16.51 -9.18 28.97
N GLU A 267 -17.50 -8.42 29.44
CA GLU A 267 -18.69 -8.07 28.68
C GLU A 267 -18.35 -7.30 27.38
N VAL A 268 -17.33 -6.43 27.44
CA VAL A 268 -16.84 -5.69 26.25
C VAL A 268 -16.25 -6.66 25.24
N ILE A 269 -15.36 -7.54 25.69
CA ILE A 269 -14.73 -8.56 24.84
C ILE A 269 -15.80 -9.46 24.22
N ASP A 270 -16.69 -10.04 25.03
CA ASP A 270 -17.73 -10.96 24.54
C ASP A 270 -18.67 -10.27 23.53
N THR A 271 -19.02 -9.00 23.75
CA THR A 271 -19.84 -8.23 22.82
C THR A 271 -19.10 -7.99 21.50
N MET A 272 -17.84 -7.55 21.52
CA MET A 272 -17.04 -7.34 20.32
C MET A 272 -16.87 -8.63 19.53
N LEU A 273 -16.62 -9.75 20.22
CA LEU A 273 -16.41 -11.06 19.57
C LEU A 273 -17.72 -11.74 19.14
N SER A 274 -18.89 -11.21 19.51
CA SER A 274 -20.21 -11.74 19.10
C SER A 274 -20.69 -11.21 17.75
N VAL A 275 -19.94 -10.33 17.10
CA VAL A 275 -20.30 -9.77 15.79
C VAL A 275 -20.57 -10.89 14.78
N SER A 276 -21.76 -10.84 14.16
CA SER A 276 -22.18 -11.80 13.16
C SER A 276 -21.29 -11.68 11.90
N GLY A 277 -20.90 -12.82 11.34
CA GLY A 277 -20.06 -12.83 10.14
C GLY A 277 -18.58 -12.55 10.38
N LEU A 278 -18.14 -12.28 11.62
CA LEU A 278 -16.72 -12.08 11.93
C LEU A 278 -15.89 -13.31 11.54
N ARG A 279 -14.86 -13.10 10.71
CA ARG A 279 -14.00 -14.17 10.18
C ARG A 279 -12.59 -14.15 10.76
N ALA A 280 -12.07 -12.96 11.09
CA ALA A 280 -10.76 -12.87 11.73
C ALA A 280 -10.64 -11.69 12.71
N VAL A 281 -9.72 -11.84 13.66
CA VAL A 281 -9.36 -10.81 14.66
C VAL A 281 -7.85 -10.65 14.71
N VAL A 282 -7.38 -9.42 14.54
CA VAL A 282 -6.03 -9.01 14.88
C VAL A 282 -6.04 -8.52 16.31
N MET A 283 -5.47 -9.29 17.23
CA MET A 283 -5.41 -8.95 18.63
C MET A 283 -4.08 -8.25 18.96
N LYS A 284 -4.14 -6.98 19.34
CA LYS A 284 -2.98 -6.20 19.77
C LYS A 284 -2.76 -6.38 21.27
N THR A 285 -1.69 -7.07 21.63
CA THR A 285 -1.36 -7.44 23.00
C THR A 285 -0.13 -6.68 23.53
N PHE A 286 0.26 -6.93 24.77
CA PHE A 286 1.32 -6.20 25.44
C PHE A 286 2.69 -6.83 25.19
N GLY A 287 3.73 -6.00 25.09
CA GLY A 287 5.13 -6.45 25.02
C GLY A 287 5.34 -7.52 23.94
N ALA A 288 5.93 -8.64 24.32
CA ALA A 288 6.22 -9.76 23.40
C ALA A 288 5.02 -10.69 23.15
N GLY A 289 3.78 -10.19 23.22
CA GLY A 289 2.58 -11.00 22.95
C GLY A 289 1.79 -11.39 24.20
N ASN A 290 1.96 -10.68 25.32
CA ASN A 290 1.31 -10.98 26.59
C ASN A 290 -0.15 -10.46 26.63
N ALA A 291 -1.02 -11.24 27.23
CA ALA A 291 -2.43 -10.91 27.45
C ALA A 291 -2.84 -11.14 28.91
N PRO A 292 -4.05 -10.70 29.35
CA PRO A 292 -4.52 -10.99 30.70
C PRO A 292 -4.57 -12.48 31.02
N GLN A 293 -4.00 -12.89 32.18
CA GLN A 293 -4.00 -14.28 32.68
C GLN A 293 -5.34 -14.69 33.32
N LYS A 294 -6.41 -14.04 32.95
CA LYS A 294 -7.75 -14.33 33.50
C LYS A 294 -8.38 -15.49 32.74
N PRO A 295 -8.84 -16.54 33.44
CA PRO A 295 -9.43 -17.71 32.77
C PRO A 295 -10.56 -17.36 31.80
N TRP A 296 -11.39 -16.35 32.13
CA TRP A 296 -12.48 -15.92 31.28
C TRP A 296 -11.97 -15.34 29.94
N PHE A 297 -10.78 -14.68 29.93
CA PHE A 297 -10.24 -14.07 28.70
C PHE A 297 -9.80 -15.16 27.71
N VAL A 298 -9.00 -16.10 28.18
CA VAL A 298 -8.53 -17.23 27.35
C VAL A 298 -9.72 -18.04 26.84
N GLU A 299 -10.74 -18.24 27.69
CA GLU A 299 -11.96 -18.97 27.32
C GLU A 299 -12.79 -18.23 26.25
N SER A 300 -12.92 -16.89 26.34
CA SER A 300 -13.60 -16.10 25.30
C SER A 300 -12.87 -16.21 23.97
N ILE A 301 -11.53 -16.14 23.96
CA ILE A 301 -10.72 -16.33 22.73
C ILE A 301 -10.87 -17.75 22.18
N ARG A 302 -10.79 -18.79 23.03
CA ARG A 302 -10.96 -20.18 22.62
C ARG A 302 -12.34 -20.41 21.98
N LYS A 303 -13.41 -19.88 22.55
CA LYS A 303 -14.74 -19.96 21.95
C LYS A 303 -14.80 -19.33 20.57
N LEU A 304 -14.12 -18.22 20.38
CA LEU A 304 -14.05 -17.55 19.08
C LEU A 304 -13.32 -18.43 18.04
N VAL A 305 -12.16 -18.96 18.40
CA VAL A 305 -11.39 -19.88 17.53
C VAL A 305 -12.20 -21.14 17.20
N ASN A 306 -12.90 -21.72 18.18
CA ASN A 306 -13.77 -22.89 17.97
C ASN A 306 -14.97 -22.61 17.04
N ARG A 307 -15.36 -21.33 16.87
CA ARG A 307 -16.33 -20.90 15.85
C ARG A 307 -15.73 -20.79 14.44
N GLY A 308 -14.44 -21.07 14.28
CA GLY A 308 -13.71 -20.97 13.01
C GLY A 308 -13.13 -19.59 12.73
N VAL A 309 -13.16 -18.65 13.68
CA VAL A 309 -12.58 -17.32 13.50
C VAL A 309 -11.07 -17.40 13.67
N ILE A 310 -10.34 -16.84 12.72
CA ILE A 310 -8.87 -16.73 12.78
C ILE A 310 -8.49 -15.63 13.77
N VAL A 311 -7.71 -15.94 14.79
CA VAL A 311 -7.21 -14.97 15.76
C VAL A 311 -5.68 -14.87 15.66
N VAL A 312 -5.16 -13.69 15.39
CA VAL A 312 -3.73 -13.43 15.26
C VAL A 312 -3.27 -12.47 16.34
N ASN A 313 -2.19 -12.82 17.02
CA ASN A 313 -1.59 -12.01 18.07
C ASN A 313 -0.44 -11.16 17.52
N ILE A 314 -0.56 -9.83 17.59
CA ILE A 314 0.52 -8.87 17.30
C ILE A 314 0.82 -8.03 18.55
N THR A 315 2.01 -7.44 18.59
CA THR A 315 2.36 -6.51 19.69
C THR A 315 1.79 -5.11 19.47
N GLN A 316 1.50 -4.41 20.58
CA GLN A 316 1.22 -2.97 20.56
C GLN A 316 2.48 -2.12 20.40
N CYS A 317 3.66 -2.70 20.62
CA CYS A 317 4.92 -2.02 20.45
C CYS A 317 5.23 -1.82 18.97
N PHE A 318 5.75 -0.66 18.61
CA PHE A 318 6.17 -0.39 17.24
C PHE A 318 7.35 -1.25 16.78
N LYS A 319 8.24 -1.62 17.71
CA LYS A 319 9.43 -2.43 17.44
C LYS A 319 9.44 -3.68 18.29
N GLY A 320 9.82 -4.79 17.70
CA GLY A 320 9.92 -6.10 18.35
C GLY A 320 9.03 -7.13 17.69
N THR A 321 9.06 -8.34 18.23
CA THR A 321 8.31 -9.49 17.73
C THR A 321 7.46 -10.10 18.83
N VAL A 322 6.42 -10.83 18.43
CA VAL A 322 5.62 -11.65 19.33
C VAL A 322 6.33 -12.99 19.54
N GLU A 323 6.60 -13.34 20.80
CA GLU A 323 7.25 -14.59 21.22
C GLU A 323 6.32 -15.41 22.14
N MET A 324 5.27 -16.01 21.55
CA MET A 324 4.21 -16.67 22.33
C MET A 324 4.71 -17.88 23.14
N HIS A 325 5.85 -18.44 22.80
CA HIS A 325 6.45 -19.56 23.56
C HIS A 325 7.23 -19.11 24.81
N ARG A 326 7.52 -17.82 24.94
CA ARG A 326 8.41 -17.29 25.97
C ARG A 326 7.75 -17.18 27.34
N TYR A 327 6.45 -16.91 27.37
CA TYR A 327 5.69 -16.67 28.59
C TYR A 327 4.45 -17.55 28.66
N GLU A 328 4.02 -17.92 29.88
CA GLU A 328 2.85 -18.77 30.08
C GLU A 328 1.55 -18.20 29.45
N THR A 329 1.38 -16.88 29.49
CA THR A 329 0.27 -16.20 28.84
C THR A 329 0.23 -16.44 27.33
N GLY A 330 1.38 -16.39 26.67
CA GLY A 330 1.52 -16.69 25.26
C GLY A 330 1.20 -18.15 24.95
N LEU A 331 1.68 -19.07 25.78
CA LEU A 331 1.37 -20.52 25.64
C LEU A 331 -0.12 -20.81 25.77
N GLN A 332 -0.82 -20.18 26.70
CA GLN A 332 -2.28 -20.34 26.84
C GLN A 332 -3.02 -19.85 25.60
N LEU A 333 -2.59 -18.77 24.97
CA LEU A 333 -3.16 -18.26 23.71
C LEU A 333 -2.85 -19.22 22.56
N LEU A 334 -1.65 -19.76 22.44
CA LEU A 334 -1.30 -20.79 21.45
C LEU A 334 -2.21 -22.04 21.61
N GLN A 335 -2.39 -22.52 22.84
CA GLN A 335 -3.28 -23.64 23.14
C GLN A 335 -4.75 -23.35 22.87
N ALA A 336 -5.13 -22.07 22.88
CA ALA A 336 -6.45 -21.62 22.46
C ALA A 336 -6.59 -21.50 20.94
N GLY A 337 -5.52 -21.73 20.15
CA GLY A 337 -5.51 -21.69 18.69
C GLY A 337 -5.17 -20.31 18.09
N VAL A 338 -4.61 -19.40 18.89
CA VAL A 338 -4.17 -18.08 18.42
C VAL A 338 -2.88 -18.22 17.61
N ILE A 339 -2.82 -17.56 16.46
CA ILE A 339 -1.67 -17.56 15.56
C ILE A 339 -0.69 -16.45 15.96
N ASN A 340 0.61 -16.72 15.80
CA ASN A 340 1.66 -15.72 16.00
C ASN A 340 1.68 -14.72 14.83
N GLY A 341 1.66 -13.42 15.13
CA GLY A 341 1.78 -12.33 14.15
C GLY A 341 3.20 -11.85 13.93
N TYR A 342 4.17 -12.41 14.66
CA TYR A 342 5.60 -12.09 14.56
C TYR A 342 5.87 -10.59 14.76
N ASP A 343 6.64 -9.99 13.86
CA ASP A 343 7.05 -8.58 13.87
C ASP A 343 6.27 -7.73 12.85
N SER A 344 5.10 -8.22 12.44
CA SER A 344 4.23 -7.53 11.48
C SER A 344 3.68 -6.21 12.02
N THR A 345 3.40 -5.28 11.11
CA THR A 345 2.57 -4.09 11.40
C THR A 345 1.08 -4.49 11.47
N VAL A 346 0.26 -3.65 12.11
CA VAL A 346 -1.20 -3.89 12.13
C VAL A 346 -1.79 -3.80 10.71
N GLU A 347 -1.30 -2.87 9.91
CA GLU A 347 -1.72 -2.67 8.52
C GLU A 347 -1.39 -3.90 7.67
N GLY A 348 -0.15 -4.40 7.77
CA GLY A 348 0.29 -5.61 7.09
C GLY A 348 -0.52 -6.83 7.49
N MET A 349 -0.80 -6.99 8.78
CA MET A 349 -1.51 -8.16 9.29
C MET A 349 -2.99 -8.17 8.90
N ILE A 350 -3.70 -7.04 9.06
CA ILE A 350 -5.14 -7.00 8.76
C ILE A 350 -5.41 -7.15 7.26
N THR A 351 -4.58 -6.53 6.42
CA THR A 351 -4.73 -6.65 4.96
C THR A 351 -4.34 -8.03 4.45
N LYS A 352 -3.38 -8.73 5.09
CA LYS A 352 -3.08 -10.15 4.84
C LYS A 352 -4.30 -11.03 5.12
N LEU A 353 -4.97 -10.81 6.24
CA LEU A 353 -6.20 -11.54 6.58
C LEU A 353 -7.31 -11.27 5.58
N MET A 354 -7.56 -10.00 5.21
CA MET A 354 -8.55 -9.66 4.19
C MET A 354 -8.27 -10.37 2.87
N PHE A 355 -7.00 -10.42 2.46
CA PHE A 355 -6.54 -11.09 1.26
C PHE A 355 -6.79 -12.60 1.33
N LEU A 356 -6.32 -13.28 2.36
CA LEU A 356 -6.44 -14.72 2.48
C LEU A 356 -7.90 -15.17 2.62
N LEU A 357 -8.70 -14.44 3.38
CA LEU A 357 -10.13 -14.73 3.55
C LEU A 357 -10.92 -14.54 2.25
N GLY A 358 -10.57 -13.53 1.45
CA GLY A 358 -11.22 -13.25 0.16
C GLY A 358 -10.99 -14.35 -0.88
N HIS A 359 -9.87 -15.08 -0.78
CA HIS A 359 -9.52 -16.13 -1.74
C HIS A 359 -10.12 -17.50 -1.44
N GLY A 360 -10.92 -17.62 -0.40
CA GLY A 360 -11.64 -18.86 -0.08
C GLY A 360 -10.74 -20.02 0.35
N TYR A 361 -9.54 -19.74 0.84
CA TYR A 361 -8.66 -20.76 1.42
C TYR A 361 -9.33 -21.45 2.61
N SER A 362 -9.07 -22.73 2.79
CA SER A 362 -9.49 -23.48 3.97
C SER A 362 -8.86 -22.87 5.25
N HIS A 363 -9.49 -23.12 6.40
CA HIS A 363 -8.97 -22.67 7.70
C HIS A 363 -7.49 -23.07 7.90
N ASN A 364 -7.13 -24.32 7.61
CA ASN A 364 -5.78 -24.82 7.76
C ASN A 364 -4.77 -24.15 6.82
N GLU A 365 -5.18 -23.85 5.59
CA GLU A 365 -4.35 -23.12 4.64
C GLU A 365 -4.12 -21.68 5.10
N ILE A 366 -5.16 -21.00 5.61
CA ILE A 366 -5.01 -19.66 6.17
C ILE A 366 -4.03 -19.69 7.35
N VAL A 367 -4.18 -20.62 8.29
CA VAL A 367 -3.25 -20.78 9.42
C VAL A 367 -1.82 -20.98 8.92
N ARG A 368 -1.60 -21.84 7.93
CA ARG A 368 -0.28 -22.06 7.32
C ARG A 368 0.27 -20.80 6.67
N LEU A 369 -0.54 -20.09 5.87
CA LEU A 369 -0.13 -18.88 5.15
C LEU A 369 0.11 -17.70 6.10
N MET A 370 -0.61 -17.61 7.22
CA MET A 370 -0.37 -16.62 8.26
C MET A 370 1.02 -16.77 8.90
N ASN A 371 1.51 -18.01 9.03
CA ASN A 371 2.86 -18.32 9.53
C ASN A 371 3.94 -18.33 8.42
N THR A 372 3.59 -17.93 7.19
CA THR A 372 4.51 -17.89 6.04
C THR A 372 4.72 -16.44 5.62
N ASN A 373 5.95 -16.05 5.34
CA ASN A 373 6.27 -14.78 4.71
C ASN A 373 5.91 -14.85 3.22
N ILE A 374 4.78 -14.24 2.82
CA ILE A 374 4.29 -14.29 1.44
C ILE A 374 4.69 -13.06 0.62
N ALA A 375 4.76 -11.89 1.25
CA ALA A 375 5.05 -10.62 0.58
C ALA A 375 6.14 -9.77 1.31
N GLY A 376 6.92 -10.36 2.20
CA GLY A 376 7.96 -9.66 2.95
C GLY A 376 7.45 -9.01 4.25
N GLU A 377 6.26 -9.36 4.68
CA GLU A 377 5.52 -8.73 5.78
C GLU A 377 5.96 -9.15 7.19
N ILE A 378 6.64 -10.28 7.30
CA ILE A 378 7.16 -10.82 8.57
C ILE A 378 8.59 -11.31 8.41
N THR A 379 9.33 -11.28 9.52
CA THR A 379 10.62 -11.98 9.67
C THR A 379 10.36 -13.30 10.41
N VAL A 380 10.70 -14.43 9.80
CA VAL A 380 10.49 -15.79 10.33
C VAL A 380 11.85 -16.43 10.57
#